data_14864c783ac90fb55865d7190ce13627
#
_entry.id   14864c783ac90fb55865d7190ce13627
#
_cell.length_a   1.000
_cell.length_b   1.000
_cell.length_c   1.000
_cell.angle_alpha   90.00
_cell.angle_beta   90.00
_cell.angle_gamma   90.00
#
_symmetry.space_group_name_H-M   'P 1'
#
loop_
_entity.id
_entity.type
_entity.pdbx_description
1 polymer ?
#
loop_
_entity_poly.entity_id
_entity_poly.type
_entity_poly.pdbx_seq_one_letter_code
_entity_poly.pdbx_strand_id
1 'polypeptide(L)'
;MPSISQPLADARAQLAEAIQFLGFDDGMRRMLETARKEVTVSIPLRRDDGTMELHIGHRVQHNISRGPAKGGIRYSPNVDLDEVRALAMWMTWKCSLLDLPYGGAKGGVQVDPRAHSERELERLTRRYTSELIPLIGPDKDIPAPDMGTDEQTMAWMMDTYSVATGHTVLGTVTGKPVNLGGSQGRAAATSRGVVYSVLNAMESIGVNPSQATAIVQGFGKVGRGAARFLHEAGVKVLAVADVYSTIRNDKGIDIPALEAFVDETGTVDGFPGADPIPASELFAVACDVVVPAAVEGVITEQTAPMIDAKLVVEGANGPTTPTADAILADKGILVVPDILANAGGVIVSYFEWVQANQSYWWTEQEVNERLRTRMDKAWNEVSDFSKDHGLSLRTAATTMAVKRVAEAHVSRGLYP
;
A
#
# COMPACT_ATOMS: atom_id res chain seq x y z
N MET A 1 -24.52 0.63 -20.81
CA MET A 1 -24.02 0.68 -19.42
C MET A 1 -22.78 1.53 -19.46
N PRO A 2 -22.51 2.39 -18.49
CA PRO A 2 -21.20 3.06 -18.43
C PRO A 2 -20.10 2.00 -18.40
N SER A 3 -18.99 2.24 -19.08
CA SER A 3 -17.84 1.33 -19.05
C SER A 3 -17.28 1.28 -17.63
N ILE A 4 -17.07 0.06 -17.14
CA ILE A 4 -16.40 -0.18 -15.85
C ILE A 4 -14.99 0.40 -15.94
N SER A 5 -14.51 1.04 -14.87
CA SER A 5 -13.13 1.56 -14.85
C SER A 5 -12.09 0.43 -14.98
N GLN A 6 -10.95 0.74 -15.60
CA GLN A 6 -9.90 -0.26 -15.80
C GLN A 6 -9.44 -0.91 -14.47
N PRO A 7 -9.20 -0.16 -13.37
CA PRO A 7 -8.81 -0.76 -12.10
C PRO A 7 -9.82 -1.79 -11.56
N LEU A 8 -11.13 -1.53 -11.71
CA LEU A 8 -12.16 -2.47 -11.26
C LEU A 8 -12.22 -3.71 -12.16
N ALA A 9 -12.03 -3.53 -13.47
CA ALA A 9 -11.95 -4.66 -14.40
C ALA A 9 -10.75 -5.57 -14.08
N ASP A 10 -9.60 -5.00 -13.78
CA ASP A 10 -8.39 -5.73 -13.41
C ASP A 10 -8.55 -6.48 -12.09
N ALA A 11 -9.13 -5.83 -11.06
CA ALA A 11 -9.39 -6.47 -9.77
C ALA A 11 -10.33 -7.68 -9.91
N ARG A 12 -11.35 -7.58 -10.77
CA ARG A 12 -12.29 -8.67 -11.06
C ARG A 12 -11.65 -9.79 -11.87
N ALA A 13 -10.77 -9.47 -12.82
CA ALA A 13 -10.03 -10.47 -13.59
C ALA A 13 -9.11 -11.30 -12.68
N GLN A 14 -8.36 -10.66 -11.80
CA GLN A 14 -7.51 -11.33 -10.81
C GLN A 14 -8.32 -12.25 -9.88
N LEU A 15 -9.50 -11.81 -9.44
CA LEU A 15 -10.39 -12.64 -8.64
C LEU A 15 -10.89 -13.85 -9.44
N ALA A 16 -11.32 -13.66 -10.70
CA ALA A 16 -11.85 -14.74 -11.53
C ALA A 16 -10.78 -15.82 -11.77
N GLU A 17 -9.55 -15.43 -12.04
CA GLU A 17 -8.41 -16.36 -12.18
C GLU A 17 -8.19 -17.18 -10.89
N ALA A 18 -8.16 -16.53 -9.74
CA ALA A 18 -7.99 -17.19 -8.46
C ALA A 18 -9.14 -18.17 -8.13
N ILE A 19 -10.39 -17.77 -8.39
CA ILE A 19 -11.58 -18.61 -8.19
C ILE A 19 -11.54 -19.84 -9.10
N GLN A 20 -11.18 -19.67 -10.36
CA GLN A 20 -11.02 -20.77 -11.30
C GLN A 20 -9.94 -21.75 -10.84
N PHE A 21 -8.79 -21.26 -10.42
CA PHE A 21 -7.69 -22.10 -9.89
C PHE A 21 -8.11 -22.89 -8.66
N LEU A 22 -8.88 -22.26 -7.76
CA LEU A 22 -9.33 -22.88 -6.50
C LEU A 22 -10.52 -23.83 -6.68
N GLY A 23 -11.16 -23.85 -7.85
CA GLY A 23 -12.32 -24.71 -8.13
C GLY A 23 -13.60 -24.29 -7.41
N PHE A 24 -13.73 -23.04 -6.98
CA PHE A 24 -14.98 -22.51 -6.45
C PHE A 24 -15.98 -22.20 -7.58
N ASP A 25 -17.27 -22.23 -7.24
CA ASP A 25 -18.35 -21.97 -8.19
C ASP A 25 -18.55 -20.46 -8.49
N ASP A 26 -19.41 -20.18 -9.46
CA ASP A 26 -19.76 -18.81 -9.86
C ASP A 26 -20.52 -18.04 -8.76
N GLY A 27 -21.20 -18.73 -7.85
CA GLY A 27 -21.85 -18.14 -6.68
C GLY A 27 -20.83 -17.49 -5.76
N MET A 28 -19.73 -18.22 -5.42
CA MET A 28 -18.61 -17.68 -4.64
C MET A 28 -17.94 -16.52 -5.36
N ARG A 29 -17.71 -16.66 -6.69
CA ARG A 29 -17.12 -15.57 -7.50
C ARG A 29 -17.95 -14.30 -7.38
N ARG A 30 -19.26 -14.36 -7.62
CA ARG A 30 -20.15 -13.18 -7.54
C ARG A 30 -20.20 -12.58 -6.14
N MET A 31 -20.20 -13.41 -5.10
CA MET A 31 -20.20 -12.95 -3.72
C MET A 31 -18.91 -12.18 -3.39
N LEU A 32 -17.76 -12.66 -3.84
CA LEU A 32 -16.46 -12.02 -3.59
C LEU A 32 -16.17 -10.85 -4.53
N GLU A 33 -16.87 -10.74 -5.66
CA GLU A 33 -16.80 -9.61 -6.60
C GLU A 33 -17.63 -8.41 -6.15
N THR A 34 -18.66 -8.65 -5.32
CA THR A 34 -19.63 -7.64 -4.93
C THR A 34 -19.29 -7.07 -3.56
N ALA A 35 -19.16 -5.75 -3.47
CA ALA A 35 -18.97 -5.09 -2.19
C ALA A 35 -20.19 -5.30 -1.27
N ARG A 36 -19.93 -5.59 -0.01
CA ARG A 36 -20.98 -5.80 1.00
C ARG A 36 -21.82 -4.54 1.22
N LYS A 37 -21.20 -3.37 1.25
CA LYS A 37 -21.89 -2.08 1.49
C LYS A 37 -21.12 -0.94 0.82
N GLU A 38 -21.87 -0.06 0.20
CA GLU A 38 -21.36 1.15 -0.43
C GLU A 38 -22.19 2.34 0.05
N VAL A 39 -21.52 3.44 0.34
CA VAL A 39 -22.15 4.69 0.74
C VAL A 39 -21.50 5.83 -0.05
N THR A 40 -22.36 6.67 -0.61
CA THR A 40 -22.00 7.94 -1.25
C THR A 40 -22.65 9.07 -0.49
N VAL A 41 -21.89 10.09 -0.14
CA VAL A 41 -22.33 11.24 0.65
C VAL A 41 -21.99 12.55 -0.01
N SER A 42 -22.85 13.54 0.16
CA SER A 42 -22.60 14.93 -0.21
C SER A 42 -21.95 15.66 0.94
N ILE A 43 -20.86 16.38 0.64
CA ILE A 43 -20.05 17.11 1.62
C ILE A 43 -20.08 18.59 1.25
N PRO A 44 -21.02 19.40 1.77
CA PRO A 44 -20.99 20.84 1.59
C PRO A 44 -19.84 21.43 2.39
N LEU A 45 -18.99 22.20 1.73
CA LEU A 45 -17.84 22.89 2.29
C LEU A 45 -18.00 24.40 2.14
N ARG A 46 -17.92 25.15 3.25
CA ARG A 46 -17.78 26.60 3.19
C ARG A 46 -16.29 26.93 3.09
N ARG A 47 -15.90 27.61 2.00
CA ARG A 47 -14.54 28.10 1.78
C ARG A 47 -14.21 29.25 2.73
N ASP A 48 -12.93 29.55 2.87
CA ASP A 48 -12.46 30.65 3.72
C ASP A 48 -12.90 32.04 3.19
N ASP A 49 -13.17 32.15 1.89
CA ASP A 49 -13.75 33.35 1.25
C ASP A 49 -15.28 33.45 1.41
N GLY A 50 -15.90 32.47 2.06
CA GLY A 50 -17.34 32.41 2.32
C GLY A 50 -18.16 31.73 1.23
N THR A 51 -17.59 31.37 0.10
CA THR A 51 -18.27 30.60 -0.96
C THR A 51 -18.60 29.18 -0.52
N MET A 52 -19.51 28.52 -1.22
CA MET A 52 -19.91 27.15 -0.94
C MET A 52 -19.49 26.23 -2.08
N GLU A 53 -18.81 25.15 -1.75
CA GLU A 53 -18.51 24.04 -2.64
C GLU A 53 -19.25 22.77 -2.20
N LEU A 54 -19.50 21.89 -3.14
CA LEU A 54 -20.09 20.58 -2.87
C LEU A 54 -19.15 19.48 -3.38
N HIS A 55 -18.67 18.66 -2.47
CA HIS A 55 -17.84 17.51 -2.77
C HIS A 55 -18.62 16.22 -2.61
N ILE A 56 -18.19 15.17 -3.33
CA ILE A 56 -18.75 13.83 -3.21
C ILE A 56 -17.73 12.94 -2.51
N GLY A 57 -18.18 12.23 -1.49
CA GLY A 57 -17.39 11.25 -0.77
C GLY A 57 -17.98 9.85 -0.89
N HIS A 58 -17.11 8.85 -0.93
CA HIS A 58 -17.47 7.44 -1.01
C HIS A 58 -16.83 6.65 0.13
N ARG A 59 -17.54 5.63 0.65
CA ARG A 59 -16.96 4.56 1.48
C ARG A 59 -17.51 3.23 1.01
N VAL A 60 -16.61 2.32 0.61
CA VAL A 60 -16.92 0.95 0.19
C VAL A 60 -16.36 -0.01 1.22
N GLN A 61 -17.23 -0.81 1.83
CA GLN A 61 -16.86 -1.97 2.64
C GLN A 61 -16.99 -3.20 1.76
N HIS A 62 -15.88 -3.69 1.23
CA HIS A 62 -15.89 -4.81 0.31
C HIS A 62 -16.20 -6.12 1.05
N ASN A 63 -15.52 -6.41 2.13
CA ASN A 63 -15.65 -7.67 2.84
C ASN A 63 -15.43 -7.50 4.36
N ILE A 64 -16.12 -8.29 5.18
CA ILE A 64 -15.96 -8.34 6.63
C ILE A 64 -15.94 -9.78 7.16
N SER A 65 -15.74 -10.78 6.30
CA SER A 65 -15.82 -12.18 6.73
C SER A 65 -14.72 -12.56 7.74
N ARG A 66 -13.58 -11.89 7.70
CA ARG A 66 -12.43 -12.14 8.57
C ARG A 66 -12.31 -11.14 9.73
N GLY A 67 -13.14 -10.11 9.78
CA GLY A 67 -13.10 -9.08 10.84
C GLY A 67 -13.59 -7.72 10.33
N PRO A 68 -13.40 -6.63 11.11
CA PRO A 68 -13.82 -5.30 10.71
C PRO A 68 -13.17 -4.90 9.39
N ALA A 69 -13.88 -4.09 8.60
CA ALA A 69 -13.36 -3.58 7.35
C ALA A 69 -12.17 -2.64 7.60
N LYS A 70 -11.16 -2.63 6.73
CA LYS A 70 -9.94 -1.82 6.88
C LYS A 70 -9.52 -1.21 5.55
N GLY A 71 -9.24 0.09 5.54
CA GLY A 71 -8.71 0.73 4.34
C GLY A 71 -8.58 2.24 4.42
N GLY A 72 -7.75 2.80 3.54
CA GLY A 72 -7.44 4.22 3.49
C GLY A 72 -8.57 5.11 3.03
N ILE A 73 -8.42 6.41 3.26
CA ILE A 73 -9.24 7.48 2.71
C ILE A 73 -8.37 8.29 1.75
N ARG A 74 -8.80 8.41 0.50
CA ARG A 74 -8.09 9.14 -0.55
C ARG A 74 -8.75 10.49 -0.82
N TYR A 75 -7.94 11.56 -0.88
CA TYR A 75 -8.37 12.86 -1.38
C TYR A 75 -7.69 13.11 -2.72
N SER A 76 -8.48 13.12 -3.77
CA SER A 76 -8.00 13.36 -5.13
C SER A 76 -9.16 13.86 -6.01
N PRO A 77 -8.90 14.77 -6.96
CA PRO A 77 -9.93 15.22 -7.89
C PRO A 77 -10.47 14.11 -8.80
N ASN A 78 -9.73 13.00 -8.93
CA ASN A 78 -10.06 11.87 -9.80
C ASN A 78 -10.78 10.73 -9.06
N VAL A 79 -11.06 10.86 -7.77
CA VAL A 79 -11.78 9.81 -7.01
C VAL A 79 -13.16 9.58 -7.62
N ASP A 80 -13.42 8.34 -8.00
CA ASP A 80 -14.73 7.85 -8.37
C ASP A 80 -15.10 6.54 -7.63
N LEU A 81 -16.35 6.13 -7.74
CA LEU A 81 -16.85 4.97 -7.01
C LEU A 81 -16.22 3.65 -7.48
N ASP A 82 -15.93 3.51 -8.78
CA ASP A 82 -15.34 2.28 -9.32
C ASP A 82 -13.89 2.12 -8.89
N GLU A 83 -13.10 3.21 -8.85
CA GLU A 83 -11.78 3.22 -8.26
C GLU A 83 -11.83 2.78 -6.78
N VAL A 84 -12.76 3.35 -6.01
CA VAL A 84 -12.92 3.01 -4.58
C VAL A 84 -13.33 1.54 -4.39
N ARG A 85 -14.16 0.97 -5.28
CA ARG A 85 -14.52 -0.46 -5.29
C ARG A 85 -13.30 -1.36 -5.51
N ALA A 86 -12.49 -1.05 -6.54
CA ALA A 86 -11.27 -1.79 -6.85
C ALA A 86 -10.30 -1.79 -5.67
N LEU A 87 -10.04 -0.61 -5.14
CA LEU A 87 -9.13 -0.42 -4.00
C LEU A 87 -9.64 -1.13 -2.73
N ALA A 88 -10.95 -1.16 -2.47
CA ALA A 88 -11.54 -1.88 -1.35
C ALA A 88 -11.41 -3.41 -1.51
N MET A 89 -11.53 -3.92 -2.74
CA MET A 89 -11.31 -5.32 -3.07
C MET A 89 -9.84 -5.71 -2.82
N TRP A 90 -8.89 -4.94 -3.34
CA TRP A 90 -7.46 -5.18 -3.10
C TRP A 90 -7.09 -5.09 -1.61
N MET A 91 -7.72 -4.21 -0.83
CA MET A 91 -7.52 -4.18 0.62
C MET A 91 -7.99 -5.47 1.29
N THR A 92 -9.08 -6.09 0.84
CA THR A 92 -9.53 -7.41 1.33
C THR A 92 -8.44 -8.47 1.11
N TRP A 93 -7.91 -8.53 -0.12
CA TRP A 93 -6.86 -9.50 -0.45
C TRP A 93 -5.59 -9.24 0.34
N LYS A 94 -5.17 -7.98 0.45
CA LYS A 94 -3.97 -7.61 1.20
C LYS A 94 -4.06 -7.98 2.68
N CYS A 95 -5.17 -7.67 3.35
CA CYS A 95 -5.37 -8.04 4.74
C CYS A 95 -5.43 -9.55 4.94
N SER A 96 -6.07 -10.26 4.01
CA SER A 96 -6.19 -11.71 4.07
C SER A 96 -4.86 -12.42 3.82
N LEU A 97 -4.06 -11.96 2.84
CA LEU A 97 -2.73 -12.50 2.57
C LEU A 97 -1.84 -12.49 3.81
N LEU A 98 -1.89 -11.40 4.57
CA LEU A 98 -1.09 -11.18 5.77
C LEU A 98 -1.66 -11.84 7.03
N ASP A 99 -2.73 -12.61 6.86
CA ASP A 99 -3.45 -13.25 7.97
C ASP A 99 -3.84 -12.25 9.07
N LEU A 100 -4.27 -11.05 8.66
CA LEU A 100 -4.79 -10.04 9.58
C LEU A 100 -6.29 -10.27 9.81
N PRO A 101 -6.79 -10.03 11.04
CA PRO A 101 -8.21 -10.21 11.37
C PRO A 101 -9.03 -9.03 10.86
N TYR A 102 -8.93 -8.76 9.56
CA TYR A 102 -9.59 -7.66 8.87
C TYR A 102 -10.29 -8.14 7.60
N GLY A 103 -11.37 -7.46 7.29
CA GLY A 103 -11.88 -7.37 5.94
C GLY A 103 -11.20 -6.25 5.16
N GLY A 104 -11.85 -5.79 4.09
CA GLY A 104 -11.33 -4.69 3.25
C GLY A 104 -12.35 -3.59 3.05
N ALA A 105 -11.88 -2.37 3.08
CA ALA A 105 -12.64 -1.17 2.73
C ALA A 105 -11.74 -0.15 2.02
N LYS A 106 -12.39 0.82 1.41
CA LYS A 106 -11.74 2.03 0.88
C LYS A 106 -12.71 3.19 0.95
N GLY A 107 -12.19 4.38 1.15
CA GLY A 107 -12.95 5.61 1.01
C GLY A 107 -12.20 6.63 0.17
N GLY A 108 -12.91 7.66 -0.22
CA GLY A 108 -12.30 8.79 -0.90
C GLY A 108 -13.27 9.96 -1.02
N VAL A 109 -12.71 11.13 -1.19
CA VAL A 109 -13.45 12.36 -1.49
C VAL A 109 -12.88 12.97 -2.75
N GLN A 110 -13.77 13.35 -3.66
CA GLN A 110 -13.41 14.05 -4.89
C GLN A 110 -13.03 15.50 -4.55
N VAL A 111 -11.77 15.75 -4.28
CA VAL A 111 -11.23 17.04 -3.90
C VAL A 111 -9.73 17.13 -4.23
N ASP A 112 -9.25 18.27 -4.70
CA ASP A 112 -7.81 18.54 -4.76
C ASP A 112 -7.35 19.17 -3.43
N PRO A 113 -6.63 18.42 -2.56
CA PRO A 113 -6.22 18.95 -1.26
C PRO A 113 -5.26 20.14 -1.38
N ARG A 114 -4.54 20.30 -2.49
CA ARG A 114 -3.60 21.41 -2.71
C ARG A 114 -4.30 22.73 -3.00
N ALA A 115 -5.57 22.67 -3.41
CA ALA A 115 -6.39 23.84 -3.71
C ALA A 115 -7.16 24.36 -2.46
N HIS A 116 -6.96 23.74 -1.29
CA HIS A 116 -7.69 24.02 -0.07
C HIS A 116 -6.76 24.33 1.08
N SER A 117 -7.17 25.25 1.98
CA SER A 117 -6.45 25.50 3.22
C SER A 117 -6.59 24.32 4.20
N GLU A 118 -5.70 24.23 5.16
CA GLU A 118 -5.77 23.21 6.23
C GLU A 118 -7.12 23.29 6.98
N ARG A 119 -7.64 24.49 7.24
CA ARG A 119 -8.94 24.70 7.89
C ARG A 119 -10.11 24.22 7.03
N GLU A 120 -10.00 24.37 5.73
CA GLU A 120 -11.01 23.85 4.78
C GLU A 120 -10.98 22.33 4.75
N LEU A 121 -9.79 21.72 4.70
CA LEU A 121 -9.61 20.27 4.76
C LEU A 121 -10.08 19.69 6.11
N GLU A 122 -9.86 20.41 7.21
CA GLU A 122 -10.42 20.02 8.52
C GLU A 122 -11.95 19.97 8.47
N ARG A 123 -12.60 21.05 8.00
CA ARG A 123 -14.07 21.10 7.89
C ARG A 123 -14.62 19.99 6.99
N LEU A 124 -14.00 19.78 5.84
CA LEU A 124 -14.35 18.72 4.89
C LEU A 124 -14.23 17.35 5.55
N THR A 125 -13.10 17.08 6.20
CA THR A 125 -12.84 15.79 6.86
C THR A 125 -13.82 15.53 7.99
N ARG A 126 -14.09 16.51 8.84
CA ARG A 126 -15.06 16.39 9.94
C ARG A 126 -16.48 16.16 9.40
N ARG A 127 -16.87 16.85 8.33
CA ARG A 127 -18.17 16.64 7.70
C ARG A 127 -18.27 15.25 7.07
N TYR A 128 -17.27 14.81 6.31
CA TYR A 128 -17.23 13.46 5.76
C TYR A 128 -17.30 12.40 6.87
N THR A 129 -16.52 12.58 7.93
CA THR A 129 -16.52 11.65 9.07
C THR A 129 -17.89 11.55 9.74
N SER A 130 -18.58 12.68 9.93
CA SER A 130 -19.90 12.69 10.55
C SER A 130 -20.93 11.87 9.77
N GLU A 131 -20.85 11.86 8.44
CA GLU A 131 -21.72 11.01 7.60
C GLU A 131 -21.35 9.51 7.70
N LEU A 132 -20.07 9.22 8.05
CA LEU A 132 -19.59 7.84 8.17
C LEU A 132 -19.72 7.24 9.58
N ILE A 133 -20.09 8.01 10.60
CA ILE A 133 -20.21 7.51 12.00
C ILE A 133 -20.99 6.18 12.12
N PRO A 134 -22.13 5.98 11.42
CA PRO A 134 -22.85 4.71 11.49
C PRO A 134 -22.07 3.50 10.98
N LEU A 135 -21.06 3.73 10.12
CA LEU A 135 -20.32 2.70 9.40
C LEU A 135 -18.97 2.40 10.03
N ILE A 136 -18.25 3.45 10.46
CA ILE A 136 -16.87 3.35 10.98
C ILE A 136 -16.87 3.02 12.48
N GLY A 137 -15.71 2.64 12.97
CA GLY A 137 -15.46 2.33 14.38
C GLY A 137 -14.52 1.15 14.54
N PRO A 138 -13.94 0.95 15.74
CA PRO A 138 -12.90 -0.05 15.99
C PRO A 138 -13.34 -1.48 15.68
N ASP A 139 -14.63 -1.79 15.77
CA ASP A 139 -15.18 -3.15 15.55
C ASP A 139 -15.96 -3.28 14.23
N LYS A 140 -16.02 -2.21 13.42
CA LYS A 140 -16.84 -2.17 12.20
C LYS A 140 -16.01 -1.94 10.95
N ASP A 141 -15.35 -0.77 10.90
CA ASP A 141 -14.59 -0.30 9.75
C ASP A 141 -13.58 0.76 10.21
N ILE A 142 -12.31 0.54 9.91
CA ILE A 142 -11.20 1.29 10.47
C ILE A 142 -10.49 2.04 9.33
N PRO A 143 -10.75 3.36 9.16
CA PRO A 143 -10.03 4.20 8.20
C PRO A 143 -8.54 4.30 8.50
N ALA A 144 -7.78 4.66 7.47
CA ALA A 144 -6.35 4.95 7.52
C ALA A 144 -6.01 6.06 6.51
N PRO A 145 -4.81 6.64 6.54
CA PRO A 145 -4.39 7.59 5.51
C PRO A 145 -4.12 6.89 4.16
N ASP A 146 -4.30 7.65 3.09
CA ASP A 146 -3.94 7.30 1.73
C ASP A 146 -3.50 8.58 0.97
N MET A 147 -3.46 8.56 -0.35
CA MET A 147 -3.12 9.73 -1.15
C MET A 147 -3.98 10.95 -0.75
N GLY A 148 -3.31 12.09 -0.53
CA GLY A 148 -3.96 13.36 -0.18
C GLY A 148 -4.46 13.45 1.25
N THR A 149 -4.19 12.45 2.10
CA THR A 149 -4.50 12.45 3.54
C THR A 149 -3.28 12.04 4.37
N ASP A 150 -3.26 12.41 5.62
CA ASP A 150 -2.12 12.25 6.53
C ASP A 150 -2.54 11.96 7.97
N GLU A 151 -1.58 12.05 8.87
CA GLU A 151 -1.79 11.83 10.30
C GLU A 151 -2.76 12.87 10.91
N GLN A 152 -2.71 14.12 10.44
CA GLN A 152 -3.60 15.17 10.89
C GLN A 152 -5.05 14.92 10.46
N THR A 153 -5.25 14.46 9.23
CA THR A 153 -6.55 14.02 8.74
C THR A 153 -7.14 12.93 9.64
N MET A 154 -6.32 11.95 10.04
CA MET A 154 -6.74 10.88 10.94
C MET A 154 -7.05 11.40 12.35
N ALA A 155 -6.33 12.40 12.84
CA ALA A 155 -6.62 13.05 14.10
C ALA A 155 -8.01 13.70 14.09
N TRP A 156 -8.36 14.43 13.02
CA TRP A 156 -9.69 15.03 12.86
C TRP A 156 -10.81 13.98 12.77
N MET A 157 -10.57 12.88 12.09
CA MET A 157 -11.53 11.77 12.01
C MET A 157 -11.78 11.12 13.38
N MET A 158 -10.70 10.81 14.10
CA MET A 158 -10.79 10.22 15.45
C MET A 158 -11.52 11.16 16.41
N ASP A 159 -11.18 12.44 16.41
CA ASP A 159 -11.80 13.45 17.28
C ASP A 159 -13.31 13.59 16.97
N THR A 160 -13.67 13.70 15.68
CA THR A 160 -15.07 13.82 15.28
C THR A 160 -15.90 12.60 15.72
N TYR A 161 -15.36 11.41 15.57
CA TYR A 161 -16.01 10.18 16.04
C TYR A 161 -16.11 10.16 17.57
N SER A 162 -15.05 10.54 18.28
CA SER A 162 -15.00 10.55 19.74
C SER A 162 -15.99 11.53 20.34
N VAL A 163 -16.13 12.72 19.76
CA VAL A 163 -17.13 13.71 20.18
C VAL A 163 -18.54 13.15 20.01
N ALA A 164 -18.84 12.51 18.89
CA ALA A 164 -20.17 11.92 18.64
C ALA A 164 -20.49 10.75 19.57
N THR A 165 -19.49 10.00 20.03
CA THR A 165 -19.69 8.86 20.97
C THR A 165 -19.58 9.26 22.43
N GLY A 166 -19.15 10.48 22.73
CA GLY A 166 -19.05 11.02 24.09
C GLY A 166 -17.82 10.56 24.88
N HIS A 167 -16.85 9.91 24.25
CA HIS A 167 -15.58 9.51 24.84
C HIS A 167 -14.51 9.30 23.76
N THR A 168 -13.22 9.35 24.16
CA THR A 168 -12.12 9.15 23.21
C THR A 168 -12.03 7.68 22.75
N VAL A 169 -12.09 7.46 21.44
CA VAL A 169 -12.04 6.12 20.80
C VAL A 169 -10.81 6.05 19.88
N LEU A 170 -9.66 5.73 20.45
CA LEU A 170 -8.38 5.72 19.73
C LEU A 170 -8.32 4.67 18.60
N GLY A 171 -9.04 3.56 18.74
CA GLY A 171 -9.08 2.47 17.75
C GLY A 171 -9.95 2.74 16.52
N THR A 172 -10.62 3.90 16.44
CA THR A 172 -11.52 4.23 15.32
C THR A 172 -10.79 4.31 13.98
N VAL A 173 -9.56 4.82 13.97
CA VAL A 173 -8.71 4.99 12.80
C VAL A 173 -7.28 4.57 13.12
N THR A 174 -6.46 4.38 12.08
CA THR A 174 -5.01 4.17 12.22
C THR A 174 -4.23 5.17 11.38
N GLY A 175 -2.94 5.33 11.68
CA GLY A 175 -2.10 6.36 11.07
C GLY A 175 -2.25 7.71 11.73
N LYS A 176 -2.61 7.73 13.02
CA LYS A 176 -2.68 8.93 13.86
C LYS A 176 -1.29 9.42 14.25
N PRO A 177 -1.15 10.69 14.64
CA PRO A 177 0.04 11.16 15.34
C PRO A 177 0.36 10.32 16.58
N VAL A 178 1.64 10.12 16.89
CA VAL A 178 2.08 9.28 18.02
C VAL A 178 1.50 9.77 19.35
N ASN A 179 1.42 11.07 19.56
CA ASN A 179 0.85 11.69 20.78
C ASN A 179 -0.68 11.49 20.90
N LEU A 180 -1.33 11.02 19.85
CA LEU A 180 -2.76 10.67 19.83
C LEU A 180 -2.99 9.15 19.70
N GLY A 181 -2.02 8.35 20.14
CA GLY A 181 -2.11 6.89 20.12
C GLY A 181 -1.74 6.25 18.78
N GLY A 182 -0.97 6.95 17.93
CA GLY A 182 -0.30 6.37 16.76
C GLY A 182 0.80 5.41 17.17
N SER A 183 1.11 4.42 16.34
CA SER A 183 2.18 3.45 16.60
C SER A 183 3.54 4.03 16.21
N GLN A 184 4.53 3.85 17.07
CA GLN A 184 5.93 4.05 16.70
C GLN A 184 6.30 3.13 15.53
N GLY A 185 7.31 3.53 14.73
CA GLY A 185 7.75 2.78 13.56
C GLY A 185 6.78 2.81 12.35
N ARG A 186 5.57 3.40 12.48
CA ARG A 186 4.56 3.42 11.40
C ARG A 186 5.04 4.16 10.16
N ALA A 187 5.77 5.26 10.33
CA ALA A 187 6.27 6.09 9.21
C ALA A 187 7.18 5.30 8.26
N ALA A 188 8.03 4.42 8.81
CA ALA A 188 9.00 3.62 8.07
C ALA A 188 8.49 2.21 7.70
N ALA A 189 7.32 1.81 8.17
CA ALA A 189 6.85 0.43 8.09
C ALA A 189 6.74 -0.12 6.66
N THR A 190 6.27 0.68 5.70
CA THR A 190 6.16 0.27 4.29
C THR A 190 7.54 0.00 3.70
N SER A 191 8.48 0.92 3.87
CA SER A 191 9.84 0.80 3.37
C SER A 191 10.59 -0.38 4.02
N ARG A 192 10.41 -0.60 5.33
CA ARG A 192 10.95 -1.78 6.01
C ARG A 192 10.39 -3.08 5.45
N GLY A 193 9.08 -3.14 5.19
CA GLY A 193 8.42 -4.28 4.56
C GLY A 193 9.00 -4.59 3.19
N VAL A 194 9.21 -3.56 2.36
CA VAL A 194 9.86 -3.70 1.05
C VAL A 194 11.25 -4.32 1.19
N VAL A 195 12.09 -3.79 2.10
CA VAL A 195 13.45 -4.29 2.26
C VAL A 195 13.48 -5.68 2.89
N TYR A 196 12.58 -6.00 3.82
CA TYR A 196 12.45 -7.39 4.31
C TYR A 196 12.09 -8.35 3.18
N SER A 197 11.22 -7.95 2.24
CA SER A 197 10.90 -8.74 1.05
C SER A 197 12.10 -8.87 0.11
N VAL A 198 12.90 -7.81 -0.06
CA VAL A 198 14.17 -7.87 -0.81
C VAL A 198 15.10 -8.91 -0.19
N LEU A 199 15.32 -8.84 1.11
CA LEU A 199 16.26 -9.74 1.81
C LEU A 199 15.80 -11.20 1.74
N ASN A 200 14.50 -11.45 1.93
CA ASN A 200 13.94 -12.80 1.82
C ASN A 200 14.05 -13.35 0.39
N ALA A 201 13.79 -12.50 -0.63
CA ALA A 201 13.94 -12.89 -2.02
C ALA A 201 15.40 -13.15 -2.39
N MET A 202 16.34 -12.31 -1.94
CA MET A 202 17.79 -12.52 -2.10
C MET A 202 18.22 -13.86 -1.51
N GLU A 203 17.81 -14.17 -0.28
CA GLU A 203 18.12 -15.43 0.38
C GLU A 203 17.60 -16.62 -0.44
N SER A 204 16.38 -16.53 -0.98
CA SER A 204 15.77 -17.61 -1.76
C SER A 204 16.48 -17.94 -3.08
N ILE A 205 17.23 -16.99 -3.62
CA ILE A 205 18.02 -17.13 -4.87
C ILE A 205 19.54 -17.13 -4.62
N GLY A 206 19.99 -17.17 -3.36
CA GLY A 206 21.40 -17.27 -2.99
C GLY A 206 22.22 -15.99 -3.23
N VAL A 207 21.59 -14.81 -3.21
CA VAL A 207 22.27 -13.50 -3.35
C VAL A 207 22.65 -12.96 -1.98
N ASN A 208 23.95 -12.65 -1.79
CA ASN A 208 24.43 -12.06 -0.55
C ASN A 208 24.20 -10.53 -0.56
N PRO A 209 23.43 -9.97 0.40
CA PRO A 209 23.17 -8.53 0.46
C PRO A 209 24.41 -7.64 0.45
N SER A 210 25.51 -8.05 1.12
CA SER A 210 26.75 -7.26 1.18
C SER A 210 27.52 -7.15 -0.15
N GLN A 211 27.14 -7.94 -1.14
CA GLN A 211 27.70 -7.93 -2.49
C GLN A 211 26.71 -7.45 -3.54
N ALA A 212 25.47 -7.29 -3.13
CA ALA A 212 24.39 -6.96 -4.03
C ALA A 212 24.30 -5.46 -4.35
N THR A 213 23.71 -5.18 -5.49
CA THR A 213 23.46 -3.84 -5.99
C THR A 213 21.98 -3.62 -6.22
N ALA A 214 21.51 -2.38 -6.06
CA ALA A 214 20.11 -2.02 -6.26
C ALA A 214 19.95 -0.68 -6.99
N ILE A 215 18.82 -0.52 -7.65
CA ILE A 215 18.31 0.78 -8.08
C ILE A 215 16.93 1.04 -7.43
N VAL A 216 16.62 2.30 -7.15
CA VAL A 216 15.37 2.72 -6.53
C VAL A 216 14.71 3.80 -7.39
N GLN A 217 13.54 3.49 -7.91
CA GLN A 217 12.74 4.45 -8.66
C GLN A 217 11.72 5.11 -7.73
N GLY A 218 11.86 6.42 -7.55
CA GLY A 218 11.14 7.21 -6.58
C GLY A 218 11.93 7.45 -5.29
N PHE A 219 12.06 8.73 -4.87
CA PHE A 219 12.74 9.09 -3.63
C PHE A 219 11.80 9.83 -2.66
N GLY A 220 10.51 9.49 -2.76
CA GLY A 220 9.49 9.88 -1.79
C GLY A 220 9.51 8.99 -0.54
N LYS A 221 8.44 9.01 0.25
CA LYS A 221 8.34 8.32 1.55
C LYS A 221 8.78 6.83 1.50
N VAL A 222 8.32 6.08 0.50
CA VAL A 222 8.63 4.64 0.40
C VAL A 222 10.03 4.42 -0.15
N GLY A 223 10.37 5.05 -1.28
CA GLY A 223 11.66 4.82 -1.96
C GLY A 223 12.86 5.34 -1.16
N ARG A 224 12.76 6.54 -0.55
CA ARG A 224 13.79 7.07 0.35
C ARG A 224 14.07 6.11 1.51
N GLY A 225 13.01 5.65 2.18
CA GLY A 225 13.17 4.68 3.27
C GLY A 225 13.70 3.32 2.78
N ALA A 226 13.28 2.86 1.60
CA ALA A 226 13.83 1.63 1.01
C ALA A 226 15.32 1.77 0.72
N ALA A 227 15.77 2.87 0.12
CA ALA A 227 17.19 3.14 -0.13
C ALA A 227 18.01 3.12 1.17
N ARG A 228 17.50 3.76 2.25
CA ARG A 228 18.13 3.77 3.57
C ARG A 228 18.29 2.35 4.11
N PHE A 229 17.22 1.57 4.16
CA PHE A 229 17.26 0.24 4.75
C PHE A 229 18.02 -0.77 3.89
N LEU A 230 18.08 -0.60 2.57
CA LEU A 230 18.97 -1.35 1.68
C LEU A 230 20.44 -1.04 2.03
N HIS A 231 20.79 0.24 2.19
CA HIS A 231 22.12 0.66 2.59
C HIS A 231 22.52 0.10 3.97
N GLU A 232 21.61 0.17 4.96
CA GLU A 232 21.81 -0.41 6.30
C GLU A 232 22.01 -1.95 6.24
N ALA A 233 21.38 -2.63 5.28
CA ALA A 233 21.55 -4.06 5.04
C ALA A 233 22.83 -4.41 4.25
N GLY A 234 23.62 -3.41 3.84
CA GLY A 234 24.86 -3.57 3.09
C GLY A 234 24.67 -3.65 1.57
N VAL A 235 23.45 -3.47 1.06
CA VAL A 235 23.18 -3.43 -0.38
C VAL A 235 23.63 -2.08 -0.95
N LYS A 236 24.39 -2.11 -2.03
CA LYS A 236 24.91 -0.93 -2.70
C LYS A 236 23.85 -0.33 -3.64
N VAL A 237 23.32 0.84 -3.33
CA VAL A 237 22.40 1.56 -4.21
C VAL A 237 23.16 2.30 -5.29
N LEU A 238 22.98 1.91 -6.56
CA LEU A 238 23.71 2.47 -7.71
C LEU A 238 23.01 3.67 -8.34
N ALA A 239 21.68 3.67 -8.37
CA ALA A 239 20.92 4.76 -8.95
C ALA A 239 19.61 5.00 -8.19
N VAL A 240 19.22 6.27 -8.17
CA VAL A 240 17.99 6.76 -7.55
C VAL A 240 17.32 7.76 -8.48
N ALA A 241 16.00 7.72 -8.58
CA ALA A 241 15.22 8.72 -9.29
C ALA A 241 14.19 9.36 -8.38
N ASP A 242 13.97 10.66 -8.51
CA ASP A 242 12.78 11.35 -8.02
C ASP A 242 11.93 11.88 -9.21
N VAL A 243 10.99 12.76 -8.93
CA VAL A 243 10.12 13.36 -9.96
C VAL A 243 10.88 14.36 -10.86
N TYR A 244 12.03 14.85 -10.42
CA TYR A 244 12.79 15.91 -11.08
C TYR A 244 14.02 15.37 -11.82
N SER A 245 14.72 14.39 -11.25
CA SER A 245 16.01 13.92 -11.74
C SER A 245 16.25 12.44 -11.46
N THR A 246 17.22 11.88 -12.19
CA THR A 246 17.76 10.53 -11.95
C THR A 246 19.28 10.64 -11.83
N ILE A 247 19.84 10.06 -10.78
CA ILE A 247 21.25 10.11 -10.48
C ILE A 247 21.83 8.69 -10.37
N ARG A 248 23.11 8.54 -10.75
CA ARG A 248 23.83 7.26 -10.72
C ARG A 248 25.24 7.41 -10.18
N ASN A 249 25.67 6.42 -9.41
CA ASN A 249 27.08 6.24 -9.01
C ASN A 249 27.43 4.74 -8.99
N ASP A 250 28.26 4.28 -9.89
CA ASP A 250 28.65 2.86 -10.01
C ASP A 250 29.42 2.33 -8.78
N LYS A 251 29.98 3.24 -7.97
CA LYS A 251 30.61 2.87 -6.70
C LYS A 251 29.61 2.75 -5.54
N GLY A 252 28.37 3.15 -5.77
CA GLY A 252 27.28 3.26 -4.80
C GLY A 252 27.09 4.71 -4.32
N ILE A 253 25.83 5.09 -4.15
CA ILE A 253 25.42 6.40 -3.62
C ILE A 253 25.53 6.35 -2.09
N ASP A 254 26.12 7.38 -1.49
CA ASP A 254 26.05 7.61 -0.04
C ASP A 254 24.64 8.05 0.33
N ILE A 255 23.82 7.10 0.78
CA ILE A 255 22.41 7.34 1.06
C ILE A 255 22.19 8.32 2.22
N PRO A 256 22.92 8.25 3.36
CA PRO A 256 22.85 9.27 4.40
C PRO A 256 23.16 10.68 3.89
N ALA A 257 24.19 10.85 3.07
CA ALA A 257 24.51 12.15 2.48
C ALA A 257 23.45 12.62 1.49
N LEU A 258 22.89 11.71 0.68
CA LEU A 258 21.79 12.02 -0.23
C LEU A 258 20.53 12.45 0.53
N GLU A 259 20.19 11.77 1.62
CA GLU A 259 19.03 12.14 2.45
C GLU A 259 19.18 13.56 3.03
N ALA A 260 20.35 13.89 3.57
CA ALA A 260 20.63 15.24 4.08
C ALA A 260 20.51 16.30 2.97
N PHE A 261 21.05 16.00 1.77
CA PHE A 261 20.94 16.88 0.61
C PHE A 261 19.49 17.11 0.20
N VAL A 262 18.67 16.05 0.14
CA VAL A 262 17.25 16.16 -0.23
C VAL A 262 16.43 16.90 0.85
N ASP A 263 16.81 16.79 2.12
CA ASP A 263 16.15 17.58 3.19
C ASP A 263 16.37 19.09 3.03
N GLU A 264 17.50 19.49 2.41
CA GLU A 264 17.81 20.90 2.15
C GLU A 264 17.25 21.40 0.81
N THR A 265 17.26 20.55 -0.23
CA THR A 265 16.97 20.97 -1.62
C THR A 265 15.57 20.53 -2.10
N GLY A 266 14.99 19.51 -1.49
CA GLY A 266 13.73 18.91 -1.91
C GLY A 266 13.84 17.96 -3.11
N THR A 267 15.04 17.70 -3.64
CA THR A 267 15.26 16.86 -4.83
C THR A 267 16.60 16.15 -4.79
N VAL A 268 16.74 15.07 -5.56
CA VAL A 268 18.03 14.40 -5.79
C VAL A 268 18.88 15.13 -6.85
N ASP A 269 18.31 16.08 -7.58
CA ASP A 269 18.98 16.83 -8.63
C ASP A 269 20.16 17.64 -8.09
N GLY A 270 21.32 17.51 -8.76
CA GLY A 270 22.53 18.22 -8.37
C GLY A 270 23.27 17.63 -7.16
N PHE A 271 22.90 16.45 -6.67
CA PHE A 271 23.66 15.78 -5.60
C PHE A 271 25.10 15.49 -6.03
N PRO A 272 26.13 16.03 -5.31
CA PRO A 272 27.53 15.97 -5.76
C PRO A 272 28.13 14.55 -5.68
N GLY A 273 27.46 13.60 -5.06
CA GLY A 273 27.90 12.22 -4.88
C GLY A 273 27.50 11.27 -6.00
N ALA A 274 26.86 11.77 -7.08
CA ALA A 274 26.39 10.96 -8.20
C ALA A 274 26.27 11.81 -9.47
N ASP A 275 26.33 11.17 -10.63
CA ASP A 275 26.17 11.82 -11.92
C ASP A 275 24.70 11.78 -12.38
N PRO A 276 24.17 12.84 -12.99
CA PRO A 276 22.82 12.81 -13.57
C PRO A 276 22.80 11.90 -14.81
N ILE A 277 21.72 11.11 -14.94
CA ILE A 277 21.46 10.31 -16.13
C ILE A 277 20.03 10.58 -16.63
N PRO A 278 19.72 10.33 -17.92
CA PRO A 278 18.35 10.38 -18.42
C PRO A 278 17.42 9.44 -17.64
N ALA A 279 16.22 9.90 -17.31
CA ALA A 279 15.24 9.09 -16.56
C ALA A 279 14.90 7.76 -17.28
N SER A 280 14.94 7.76 -18.63
CA SER A 280 14.74 6.56 -19.46
C SER A 280 15.83 5.49 -19.30
N GLU A 281 16.98 5.84 -18.75
CA GLU A 281 18.12 4.93 -18.57
C GLU A 281 18.11 4.24 -17.19
N LEU A 282 17.25 4.66 -16.25
CA LEU A 282 17.21 4.09 -14.91
C LEU A 282 17.09 2.56 -14.93
N PHE A 283 16.11 2.04 -15.66
CA PHE A 283 15.85 0.60 -15.73
C PHE A 283 16.87 -0.19 -16.57
N ALA A 284 17.76 0.51 -17.30
CA ALA A 284 18.86 -0.09 -18.02
C ALA A 284 20.15 -0.20 -17.16
N VAL A 285 20.16 0.32 -15.95
CA VAL A 285 21.28 0.16 -15.02
C VAL A 285 21.32 -1.29 -14.55
N ALA A 286 22.36 -2.04 -14.93
CA ALA A 286 22.54 -3.42 -14.49
C ALA A 286 22.72 -3.49 -12.97
N CYS A 287 21.93 -4.31 -12.30
CA CYS A 287 21.93 -4.45 -10.84
C CYS A 287 21.33 -5.80 -10.42
N ASP A 288 21.39 -6.12 -9.14
CA ASP A 288 20.72 -7.32 -8.61
C ASP A 288 19.23 -7.08 -8.33
N VAL A 289 18.87 -5.87 -7.89
CA VAL A 289 17.51 -5.55 -7.43
C VAL A 289 17.01 -4.23 -8.00
N VAL A 290 15.80 -4.25 -8.54
CA VAL A 290 15.03 -3.06 -8.94
C VAL A 290 13.90 -2.85 -7.94
N VAL A 291 13.80 -1.64 -7.35
CA VAL A 291 12.72 -1.25 -6.44
C VAL A 291 11.92 -0.10 -7.05
N PRO A 292 10.83 -0.38 -7.79
CA PRO A 292 9.89 0.64 -8.24
C PRO A 292 9.04 1.11 -7.05
N ALA A 293 9.26 2.34 -6.59
CA ALA A 293 8.62 2.89 -5.39
C ALA A 293 7.99 4.29 -5.60
N ALA A 294 7.73 4.68 -6.85
CA ALA A 294 7.14 5.97 -7.19
C ALA A 294 5.63 5.85 -7.44
N VAL A 295 5.25 5.42 -8.65
CA VAL A 295 3.86 5.39 -9.13
C VAL A 295 3.54 4.07 -9.83
N GLU A 296 2.27 3.88 -10.15
CA GLU A 296 1.77 2.75 -10.92
C GLU A 296 2.27 2.77 -12.38
N GLY A 297 2.33 1.60 -13.03
CA GLY A 297 2.56 1.45 -14.46
C GLY A 297 3.92 1.95 -14.96
N VAL A 298 4.98 1.94 -14.14
CA VAL A 298 6.33 2.39 -14.55
C VAL A 298 7.13 1.29 -15.23
N ILE A 299 6.86 0.02 -14.92
CA ILE A 299 7.43 -1.12 -15.62
C ILE A 299 6.39 -1.59 -16.64
N THR A 300 6.66 -1.30 -17.90
CA THR A 300 5.79 -1.51 -19.04
C THR A 300 6.44 -2.47 -20.05
N GLU A 301 5.74 -2.78 -21.14
CA GLU A 301 6.28 -3.54 -22.26
C GLU A 301 7.49 -2.86 -22.93
N GLN A 302 7.66 -1.53 -22.76
CA GLN A 302 8.81 -0.80 -23.27
C GLN A 302 9.99 -0.82 -22.30
N THR A 303 9.75 -0.78 -20.99
CA THR A 303 10.81 -0.68 -19.98
C THR A 303 11.25 -2.05 -19.43
N ALA A 304 10.36 -3.04 -19.35
CA ALA A 304 10.69 -4.39 -18.87
C ALA A 304 11.83 -5.08 -19.65
N PRO A 305 11.91 -4.97 -21.00
CA PRO A 305 13.04 -5.53 -21.76
C PRO A 305 14.40 -4.95 -21.37
N MET A 306 14.44 -3.69 -20.89
CA MET A 306 15.67 -2.99 -20.50
C MET A 306 16.23 -3.47 -19.16
N ILE A 307 15.40 -4.03 -18.28
CA ILE A 307 15.78 -4.45 -16.94
C ILE A 307 16.77 -5.61 -17.02
N ASP A 308 18.00 -5.40 -16.50
CA ASP A 308 19.03 -6.40 -16.30
C ASP A 308 19.25 -6.55 -14.78
N ALA A 309 18.40 -7.39 -14.18
CA ALA A 309 18.37 -7.64 -12.74
C ALA A 309 17.95 -9.08 -12.43
N LYS A 310 18.14 -9.51 -11.18
CA LYS A 310 17.66 -10.80 -10.67
C LYS A 310 16.28 -10.69 -10.01
N LEU A 311 16.02 -9.53 -9.42
CA LEU A 311 14.82 -9.26 -8.60
C LEU A 311 14.18 -7.93 -9.00
N VAL A 312 12.85 -7.92 -9.05
CA VAL A 312 12.02 -6.72 -8.97
C VAL A 312 11.16 -6.81 -7.72
N VAL A 313 11.24 -5.82 -6.81
CA VAL A 313 10.47 -5.81 -5.56
C VAL A 313 9.61 -4.56 -5.50
N GLU A 314 8.31 -4.72 -5.61
CA GLU A 314 7.35 -3.63 -5.83
C GLU A 314 7.05 -2.83 -4.57
N GLY A 315 7.67 -1.65 -4.45
CA GLY A 315 7.40 -0.70 -3.36
C GLY A 315 6.14 0.14 -3.59
N ALA A 316 5.87 0.55 -4.82
CA ALA A 316 4.63 1.22 -5.23
C ALA A 316 3.48 0.20 -5.38
N ASN A 317 2.25 0.68 -5.53
CA ASN A 317 1.11 -0.18 -5.89
C ASN A 317 1.02 -0.28 -7.41
N GLY A 318 0.88 -1.50 -7.95
CA GLY A 318 0.72 -1.76 -9.37
C GLY A 318 1.81 -1.17 -10.28
N PRO A 319 3.11 -1.20 -9.92
CA PRO A 319 4.14 -0.55 -10.74
C PRO A 319 4.43 -1.31 -12.02
N THR A 320 4.11 -2.60 -12.08
CA THR A 320 4.36 -3.50 -13.23
C THR A 320 3.05 -3.83 -13.92
N THR A 321 2.98 -3.57 -15.24
CA THR A 321 1.82 -3.97 -16.05
C THR A 321 1.78 -5.48 -16.26
N PRO A 322 0.60 -6.09 -16.53
CA PRO A 322 0.50 -7.54 -16.78
C PRO A 322 1.38 -8.02 -17.93
N THR A 323 1.49 -7.25 -19.01
CA THR A 323 2.37 -7.56 -20.14
C THR A 323 3.84 -7.52 -19.72
N ALA A 324 4.24 -6.53 -18.92
CA ALA A 324 5.61 -6.44 -18.40
C ALA A 324 5.95 -7.58 -17.43
N ASP A 325 5.00 -8.03 -16.62
CA ASP A 325 5.19 -9.16 -15.69
C ASP A 325 5.54 -10.45 -16.46
N ALA A 326 4.87 -10.69 -17.60
CA ALA A 326 5.20 -11.81 -18.49
C ALA A 326 6.62 -11.69 -19.08
N ILE A 327 7.01 -10.49 -19.54
CA ILE A 327 8.36 -10.24 -20.07
C ILE A 327 9.43 -10.50 -19.00
N LEU A 328 9.21 -10.04 -17.77
CA LEU A 328 10.14 -10.27 -16.66
C LEU A 328 10.25 -11.75 -16.32
N ALA A 329 9.13 -12.49 -16.34
CA ALA A 329 9.11 -13.93 -16.12
C ALA A 329 9.90 -14.69 -17.21
N ASP A 330 9.71 -14.33 -18.49
CA ASP A 330 10.46 -14.92 -19.61
C ASP A 330 11.97 -14.65 -19.50
N LYS A 331 12.37 -13.55 -18.89
CA LYS A 331 13.79 -13.21 -18.58
C LYS A 331 14.32 -13.95 -17.34
N GLY A 332 13.46 -14.68 -16.61
CA GLY A 332 13.83 -15.35 -15.36
C GLY A 332 14.02 -14.39 -14.18
N ILE A 333 13.47 -13.19 -14.25
CA ILE A 333 13.53 -12.19 -13.18
C ILE A 333 12.42 -12.49 -12.16
N LEU A 334 12.80 -12.67 -10.90
CA LEU A 334 11.82 -12.90 -9.83
C LEU A 334 11.14 -11.58 -9.43
N VAL A 335 9.82 -11.53 -9.57
CA VAL A 335 9.01 -10.37 -9.17
C VAL A 335 8.34 -10.63 -7.82
N VAL A 336 8.64 -9.81 -6.81
CA VAL A 336 7.91 -9.80 -5.54
C VAL A 336 6.80 -8.76 -5.64
N PRO A 337 5.53 -9.18 -5.65
CA PRO A 337 4.41 -8.28 -5.92
C PRO A 337 4.14 -7.31 -4.76
N ASP A 338 3.56 -6.18 -5.09
CA ASP A 338 3.22 -5.08 -4.18
C ASP A 338 2.34 -5.53 -3.00
N ILE A 339 1.38 -6.42 -3.23
CA ILE A 339 0.49 -6.95 -2.19
C ILE A 339 1.27 -7.60 -1.03
N LEU A 340 2.45 -8.15 -1.31
CA LEU A 340 3.38 -8.73 -0.34
C LEU A 340 4.45 -7.72 0.08
N ALA A 341 5.16 -7.10 -0.88
CA ALA A 341 6.34 -6.29 -0.61
C ALA A 341 6.03 -5.03 0.22
N ASN A 342 5.00 -4.26 -0.14
CA ASN A 342 4.65 -3.02 0.56
C ASN A 342 3.66 -3.22 1.74
N ALA A 343 3.48 -4.46 2.17
CA ALA A 343 2.55 -4.86 3.21
C ALA A 343 2.88 -4.32 4.61
N GLY A 344 4.11 -3.89 4.85
CA GLY A 344 4.55 -3.39 6.17
C GLY A 344 3.65 -2.28 6.72
N GLY A 345 3.16 -1.40 5.86
CA GLY A 345 2.27 -0.33 6.26
C GLY A 345 0.94 -0.80 6.87
N VAL A 346 0.28 -1.79 6.29
CA VAL A 346 -0.97 -2.33 6.83
C VAL A 346 -0.73 -3.20 8.05
N ILE A 347 0.40 -3.91 8.14
CA ILE A 347 0.78 -4.70 9.32
C ILE A 347 0.95 -3.77 10.53
N VAL A 348 1.70 -2.67 10.42
CA VAL A 348 1.86 -1.74 11.55
C VAL A 348 0.57 -0.96 11.82
N SER A 349 -0.29 -0.73 10.82
CA SER A 349 -1.64 -0.23 11.08
C SER A 349 -2.46 -1.20 11.94
N TYR A 350 -2.31 -2.50 11.72
CA TYR A 350 -2.93 -3.51 12.60
C TYR A 350 -2.35 -3.44 14.02
N PHE A 351 -1.04 -3.31 14.16
CA PHE A 351 -0.42 -3.14 15.48
C PHE A 351 -0.91 -1.89 16.21
N GLU A 352 -1.06 -0.77 15.49
CA GLU A 352 -1.62 0.46 16.06
C GLU A 352 -3.04 0.24 16.59
N TRP A 353 -3.89 -0.45 15.83
CA TRP A 353 -5.24 -0.78 16.26
C TRP A 353 -5.25 -1.69 17.49
N VAL A 354 -4.38 -2.70 17.55
CA VAL A 354 -4.23 -3.57 18.72
C VAL A 354 -3.81 -2.75 19.94
N GLN A 355 -2.78 -1.92 19.82
CA GLN A 355 -2.27 -1.07 20.90
C GLN A 355 -3.35 -0.09 21.40
N ALA A 356 -4.09 0.55 20.46
CA ALA A 356 -5.16 1.49 20.79
C ALA A 356 -6.31 0.82 21.56
N ASN A 357 -6.73 -0.38 21.15
CA ASN A 357 -7.82 -1.12 21.81
C ASN A 357 -7.40 -1.71 23.16
N GLN A 358 -6.10 -1.98 23.36
CA GLN A 358 -5.54 -2.47 24.62
C GLN A 358 -5.10 -1.34 25.55
N SER A 359 -5.04 -0.10 25.04
CA SER A 359 -4.46 1.05 25.75
C SER A 359 -3.03 0.78 26.27
N TYR A 360 -2.24 0.05 25.46
CA TYR A 360 -0.86 -0.32 25.78
C TYR A 360 0.02 -0.19 24.54
N TRP A 361 1.05 0.66 24.62
CA TRP A 361 1.92 0.98 23.50
C TRP A 361 3.25 0.23 23.54
N TRP A 362 3.66 -0.23 22.38
CA TRP A 362 4.92 -0.91 22.15
C TRP A 362 6.00 0.09 21.76
N THR A 363 7.24 -0.25 22.09
CA THR A 363 8.41 0.47 21.58
C THR A 363 8.57 0.28 20.07
N GLU A 364 9.31 1.16 19.42
CA GLU A 364 9.61 1.01 17.99
C GLU A 364 10.33 -0.31 17.69
N GLN A 365 11.23 -0.74 18.59
CA GLN A 365 11.92 -2.01 18.45
C GLN A 365 10.94 -3.19 18.45
N GLU A 366 10.02 -3.26 19.39
CA GLU A 366 8.99 -4.31 19.44
C GLU A 366 8.11 -4.31 18.18
N VAL A 367 7.74 -3.12 17.69
CA VAL A 367 6.97 -2.98 16.44
C VAL A 367 7.76 -3.55 15.27
N ASN A 368 9.05 -3.20 15.14
CA ASN A 368 9.89 -3.63 14.03
C ASN A 368 10.17 -5.15 14.07
N GLU A 369 10.41 -5.73 15.25
CA GLU A 369 10.60 -7.17 15.41
C GLU A 369 9.34 -7.96 15.04
N ARG A 370 8.18 -7.51 15.47
CA ARG A 370 6.88 -8.11 15.12
C ARG A 370 6.57 -7.93 13.63
N LEU A 371 6.93 -6.78 13.05
CA LEU A 371 6.81 -6.54 11.61
C LEU A 371 7.67 -7.53 10.82
N ARG A 372 8.95 -7.70 11.20
CA ARG A 372 9.85 -8.66 10.57
C ARG A 372 9.26 -10.07 10.60
N THR A 373 8.84 -10.53 11.77
CA THR A 373 8.23 -11.86 11.95
C THR A 373 7.00 -12.07 11.05
N ARG A 374 6.15 -11.04 10.90
CA ARG A 374 4.95 -11.11 10.03
C ARG A 374 5.31 -11.13 8.56
N MET A 375 6.28 -10.33 8.14
CA MET A 375 6.74 -10.30 6.76
C MET A 375 7.39 -11.63 6.35
N ASP A 376 8.23 -12.20 7.22
CA ASP A 376 8.87 -13.50 6.97
C ASP A 376 7.84 -14.63 6.89
N LYS A 377 6.84 -14.64 7.78
CA LYS A 377 5.74 -15.61 7.70
C LYS A 377 5.01 -15.50 6.37
N ALA A 378 4.62 -14.29 5.97
CA ALA A 378 3.90 -14.08 4.71
C ALA A 378 4.73 -14.47 3.48
N TRP A 379 6.04 -14.14 3.49
CA TRP A 379 6.97 -14.56 2.45
C TRP A 379 7.02 -16.09 2.32
N ASN A 380 7.25 -16.80 3.43
CA ASN A 380 7.37 -18.25 3.42
C ASN A 380 6.10 -18.90 2.89
N GLU A 381 4.92 -18.51 3.39
CA GLU A 381 3.64 -19.05 2.95
C GLU A 381 3.39 -18.82 1.45
N VAL A 382 3.68 -17.62 0.92
CA VAL A 382 3.51 -17.31 -0.51
C VAL A 382 4.54 -18.07 -1.36
N SER A 383 5.81 -18.10 -0.93
CA SER A 383 6.89 -18.79 -1.64
C SER A 383 6.65 -20.30 -1.72
N ASP A 384 6.20 -20.91 -0.62
CA ASP A 384 5.88 -22.34 -0.59
C ASP A 384 4.68 -22.65 -1.50
N PHE A 385 3.60 -21.86 -1.39
CA PHE A 385 2.44 -22.03 -2.26
C PHE A 385 2.77 -21.83 -3.74
N SER A 386 3.62 -20.85 -4.06
CA SER A 386 4.13 -20.61 -5.42
C SER A 386 4.87 -21.85 -5.97
N LYS A 387 5.78 -22.42 -5.18
CA LYS A 387 6.57 -23.61 -5.57
C LYS A 387 5.69 -24.85 -5.73
N ASP A 388 4.81 -25.10 -4.77
CA ASP A 388 3.94 -26.28 -4.74
C ASP A 388 2.99 -26.35 -5.94
N HIS A 389 2.62 -25.19 -6.48
CA HIS A 389 1.63 -25.08 -7.56
C HIS A 389 2.22 -24.60 -8.90
N GLY A 390 3.52 -24.27 -8.96
CA GLY A 390 4.16 -23.74 -10.16
C GLY A 390 3.63 -22.38 -10.60
N LEU A 391 3.23 -21.53 -9.64
CA LEU A 391 2.67 -20.19 -9.87
C LEU A 391 3.71 -19.09 -9.69
N SER A 392 3.51 -17.94 -10.34
CA SER A 392 4.25 -16.72 -9.97
C SER A 392 3.92 -16.31 -8.53
N LEU A 393 4.81 -15.55 -7.86
CA LEU A 393 4.53 -15.03 -6.52
C LEU A 393 3.28 -14.14 -6.50
N ARG A 394 3.00 -13.40 -7.59
CA ARG A 394 1.80 -12.57 -7.73
C ARG A 394 0.53 -13.40 -7.74
N THR A 395 0.46 -14.40 -8.61
CA THR A 395 -0.70 -15.30 -8.70
C THR A 395 -0.86 -16.09 -7.41
N ALA A 396 0.23 -16.58 -6.82
CA ALA A 396 0.22 -17.32 -5.56
C ALA A 396 -0.33 -16.44 -4.41
N ALA A 397 0.15 -15.21 -4.27
CA ALA A 397 -0.31 -14.29 -3.23
C ALA A 397 -1.80 -13.96 -3.36
N THR A 398 -2.26 -13.65 -4.57
CA THR A 398 -3.69 -13.36 -4.82
C THR A 398 -4.55 -14.58 -4.56
N THR A 399 -4.15 -15.75 -5.07
CA THR A 399 -4.90 -17.00 -4.89
C THR A 399 -5.02 -17.40 -3.43
N MET A 400 -3.94 -17.31 -2.65
CA MET A 400 -3.97 -17.56 -1.21
C MET A 400 -4.88 -16.58 -0.47
N ALA A 401 -4.84 -15.31 -0.82
CA ALA A 401 -5.68 -14.29 -0.20
C ALA A 401 -7.16 -14.58 -0.47
N VAL A 402 -7.53 -14.86 -1.71
CA VAL A 402 -8.89 -15.22 -2.12
C VAL A 402 -9.35 -16.50 -1.42
N LYS A 403 -8.50 -17.55 -1.38
CA LYS A 403 -8.78 -18.81 -0.69
C LYS A 403 -9.19 -18.58 0.76
N ARG A 404 -8.41 -17.84 1.53
CA ARG A 404 -8.70 -17.54 2.95
C ARG A 404 -10.02 -16.81 3.16
N VAL A 405 -10.37 -15.88 2.27
CA VAL A 405 -11.65 -15.17 2.34
C VAL A 405 -12.81 -16.08 1.97
N ALA A 406 -12.67 -16.88 0.93
CA ALA A 406 -13.69 -17.85 0.51
C ALA A 406 -13.95 -18.90 1.61
N GLU A 407 -12.89 -19.48 2.20
CA GLU A 407 -13.00 -20.41 3.33
C GLU A 407 -13.69 -19.78 4.56
N ALA A 408 -13.41 -18.50 4.85
CA ALA A 408 -14.09 -17.78 5.92
C ALA A 408 -15.60 -17.62 5.63
N HIS A 409 -15.97 -17.37 4.37
CA HIS A 409 -17.39 -17.35 3.97
C HIS A 409 -18.05 -18.73 4.09
N VAL A 410 -17.38 -19.78 3.62
CA VAL A 410 -17.89 -21.16 3.77
C VAL A 410 -18.09 -21.50 5.25
N SER A 411 -17.13 -21.18 6.10
CA SER A 411 -17.20 -21.47 7.55
C SER A 411 -18.29 -20.67 8.26
N ARG A 412 -18.59 -19.44 7.83
CA ARG A 412 -19.64 -18.61 8.42
C ARG A 412 -21.04 -18.94 7.91
N GLY A 413 -21.13 -19.54 6.73
CA GLY A 413 -22.37 -19.77 6.02
C GLY A 413 -23.04 -18.48 5.53
N LEU A 414 -24.18 -18.63 4.90
CA LEU A 414 -25.05 -17.52 4.48
C LEU A 414 -26.14 -17.29 5.50
N TYR A 415 -26.39 -16.04 5.84
CA TYR A 415 -27.47 -15.61 6.72
C TYR A 415 -28.44 -14.72 5.96
N PRO A 416 -29.77 -14.91 6.17
CA PRO A 416 -30.49 -16.12 6.59
C PRO A 416 -30.54 -17.15 5.50
#